data_ce3aa87b844c4811ba61ac6e6e517ce4
#
_entry.id   ce3aa87b844c4811ba61ac6e6e517ce4
#
_cell.length_a   1.000
_cell.length_b   1.000
_cell.length_c   1.000
_cell.angle_alpha   90.00
_cell.angle_beta   90.00
_cell.angle_gamma   90.00
#
_symmetry.space_group_name_H-M   'P 1'
#
loop_
_entity.id
_entity.type
_entity.pdbx_description
1 polymer ?
#
loop_
_entity_poly.entity_id
_entity_poly.type
_entity_poly.pdbx_seq_one_letter_code
_entity_poly.pdbx_strand_id
1 'polypeptide(L)'
;MNPSKITPSSWTFLTNHAHVLMLLAKNPSERIRDLAIEVGITERAIQRIIVELEEDGYLDHIRDGRRNVYKVFSRKPLRHCIENHRQVHDLIQLINRA
;
A
#
# COMPACT_ATOMS: atom_id res chain seq x y z
N MET A 1 -0.93 -10.94 -15.90
CA MET A 1 -1.90 -11.58 -14.97
C MET A 1 -2.79 -10.52 -14.35
N ASN A 2 -4.05 -10.78 -14.24
CA ASN A 2 -4.99 -9.85 -13.65
C ASN A 2 -5.09 -10.11 -12.13
N PRO A 3 -4.66 -9.16 -11.28
CA PRO A 3 -4.70 -9.35 -9.83
C PRO A 3 -6.12 -9.57 -9.28
N SER A 4 -7.15 -9.10 -9.98
CA SER A 4 -8.53 -9.31 -9.53
C SER A 4 -8.96 -10.77 -9.55
N LYS A 5 -8.17 -11.64 -10.14
CA LYS A 5 -8.47 -13.08 -10.19
C LYS A 5 -7.88 -13.86 -9.02
N ILE A 6 -7.22 -13.20 -8.10
CA ILE A 6 -6.73 -13.84 -6.89
C ILE A 6 -7.94 -14.33 -6.09
N THR A 7 -7.90 -15.57 -5.66
CA THR A 7 -8.99 -16.20 -4.93
C THR A 7 -9.18 -15.52 -3.58
N PRO A 8 -10.39 -15.01 -3.28
CA PRO A 8 -10.60 -14.27 -2.05
C PRO A 8 -10.46 -15.09 -0.77
N SER A 9 -10.70 -16.39 -0.83
CA SER A 9 -10.57 -17.25 0.34
C SER A 9 -9.13 -17.58 0.68
N SER A 10 -8.20 -17.27 -0.21
CA SER A 10 -6.80 -17.57 -0.01
C SER A 10 -6.14 -16.46 0.78
N TRP A 11 -5.20 -16.85 1.62
CA TRP A 11 -4.35 -15.89 2.29
C TRP A 11 -3.28 -15.36 1.32
N THR A 12 -2.69 -14.23 1.65
CA THR A 12 -1.57 -13.65 0.91
C THR A 12 -0.37 -13.50 1.84
N PHE A 13 0.84 -13.55 1.30
CA PHE A 13 2.04 -13.35 2.11
C PHE A 13 2.11 -11.94 2.68
N LEU A 14 1.66 -10.96 1.94
CA LEU A 14 1.66 -9.58 2.41
C LEU A 14 0.26 -9.15 2.78
N THR A 15 0.18 -8.23 3.72
CA THR A 15 -1.10 -7.66 4.15
C THR A 15 -1.63 -6.69 3.11
N ASN A 16 -2.90 -6.32 3.23
CA ASN A 16 -3.47 -5.28 2.40
C ASN A 16 -2.82 -3.93 2.64
N HIS A 17 -2.30 -3.68 3.85
CA HIS A 17 -1.50 -2.49 4.12
C HIS A 17 -0.26 -2.46 3.22
N ALA A 18 0.43 -3.58 3.10
CA ALA A 18 1.57 -3.68 2.21
C ALA A 18 1.16 -3.49 0.76
N HIS A 19 0.05 -4.10 0.34
CA HIS A 19 -0.44 -3.95 -1.03
C HIS A 19 -0.71 -2.49 -1.38
N VAL A 20 -1.35 -1.76 -0.49
CA VAL A 20 -1.64 -0.34 -0.71
C VAL A 20 -0.34 0.47 -0.82
N LEU A 21 0.62 0.23 0.07
CA LEU A 21 1.91 0.91 0.01
C LEU A 21 2.65 0.63 -1.29
N MET A 22 2.64 -0.63 -1.74
CA MET A 22 3.32 -0.99 -2.99
C MET A 22 2.70 -0.28 -4.19
N LEU A 23 1.38 -0.21 -4.23
CA LEU A 23 0.67 0.46 -5.32
C LEU A 23 0.92 1.96 -5.30
N LEU A 24 0.88 2.59 -4.14
CA LEU A 24 1.12 4.03 -4.02
C LEU A 24 2.58 4.40 -4.27
N ALA A 25 3.52 3.51 -3.95
CA ALA A 25 4.91 3.71 -4.30
C ALA A 25 5.11 3.71 -5.82
N LYS A 26 4.34 2.90 -6.51
CA LYS A 26 4.40 2.78 -7.97
C LYS A 26 3.65 3.93 -8.65
N ASN A 27 2.50 4.33 -8.11
CA ASN A 27 1.68 5.40 -8.64
C ASN A 27 1.14 6.27 -7.49
N PRO A 28 1.88 7.34 -7.11
CA PRO A 28 1.52 8.16 -5.95
C PRO A 28 0.19 8.88 -6.05
N SER A 29 -0.35 9.06 -7.24
CA SER A 29 -1.63 9.76 -7.42
C SER A 29 -2.79 8.83 -7.74
N GLU A 30 -2.64 7.54 -7.47
CA GLU A 30 -3.70 6.58 -7.75
C GLU A 30 -4.93 6.88 -6.90
N ARG A 31 -6.11 6.70 -7.50
CA ARG A 31 -7.38 6.96 -6.82
C ARG A 31 -7.76 5.82 -5.90
N ILE A 32 -8.48 6.14 -4.84
CA ILE A 32 -8.98 5.12 -3.90
C ILE A 32 -9.78 4.05 -4.62
N ARG A 33 -10.61 4.44 -5.57
CA ARG A 33 -11.40 3.51 -6.37
C ARG A 33 -10.53 2.49 -7.10
N ASP A 34 -9.44 2.96 -7.71
CA ASP A 34 -8.54 2.07 -8.45
C ASP A 34 -7.73 1.18 -7.51
N LEU A 35 -7.31 1.71 -6.37
CA LEU A 35 -6.68 0.90 -5.33
C LEU A 35 -7.61 -0.22 -4.87
N ALA A 36 -8.88 0.10 -4.65
CA ALA A 36 -9.87 -0.89 -4.21
C ALA A 36 -10.01 -2.01 -5.23
N ILE A 37 -10.06 -1.66 -6.51
CA ILE A 37 -10.17 -2.65 -7.58
C ILE A 37 -8.93 -3.54 -7.62
N GLU A 38 -7.75 -2.95 -7.56
CA GLU A 38 -6.51 -3.72 -7.66
C GLU A 38 -6.26 -4.61 -6.45
N VAL A 39 -6.56 -4.12 -5.26
CA VAL A 39 -6.38 -4.91 -4.04
C VAL A 39 -7.51 -5.91 -3.85
N GLY A 40 -8.68 -5.62 -4.38
CA GLY A 40 -9.84 -6.50 -4.26
C GLY A 40 -10.60 -6.32 -2.96
N ILE A 41 -10.63 -5.11 -2.43
CA ILE A 41 -11.38 -4.76 -1.21
C ILE A 41 -12.20 -3.50 -1.47
N THR A 42 -13.01 -3.11 -0.49
CA THR A 42 -13.87 -1.94 -0.64
C THR A 42 -13.08 -0.65 -0.56
N GLU A 43 -13.63 0.43 -1.11
CA GLU A 43 -13.04 1.76 -0.98
C GLU A 43 -12.95 2.17 0.48
N ARG A 44 -13.96 1.81 1.28
CA ARG A 44 -13.96 2.10 2.71
C ARG A 44 -12.79 1.42 3.42
N ALA A 45 -12.50 0.18 3.05
CA ALA A 45 -11.36 -0.54 3.60
C ALA A 45 -10.04 0.12 3.19
N ILE A 46 -9.93 0.57 1.95
CA ILE A 46 -8.74 1.32 1.50
C ILE A 46 -8.57 2.59 2.32
N GLN A 47 -9.65 3.36 2.54
CA GLN A 47 -9.56 4.59 3.31
C GLN A 47 -9.09 4.34 4.72
N ARG A 48 -9.57 3.29 5.37
CA ARG A 48 -9.14 2.92 6.71
C ARG A 48 -7.66 2.55 6.73
N ILE A 49 -7.21 1.77 5.74
CA ILE A 49 -5.80 1.39 5.64
C ILE A 49 -4.92 2.63 5.47
N ILE A 50 -5.32 3.56 4.61
CA ILE A 50 -4.56 4.80 4.40
C ILE A 50 -4.45 5.59 5.70
N VAL A 51 -5.55 5.73 6.43
CA VAL A 51 -5.53 6.44 7.73
C VAL A 51 -4.55 5.77 8.69
N GLU A 52 -4.60 4.45 8.78
CA GLU A 52 -3.71 3.70 9.66
C GLU A 52 -2.24 3.86 9.26
N LEU A 53 -1.96 3.81 7.97
CA LEU A 53 -0.60 4.00 7.47
C LEU A 53 -0.10 5.42 7.75
N GLU A 54 -0.96 6.42 7.62
CA GLU A 54 -0.60 7.81 7.90
C GLU A 54 -0.38 8.03 9.39
N GLU A 55 -1.23 7.47 10.22
CA GLU A 55 -1.11 7.59 11.69
C GLU A 55 0.20 7.00 12.18
N ASP A 56 0.64 5.90 11.57
CA ASP A 56 1.86 5.23 11.97
C ASP A 56 3.10 5.75 11.25
N GLY A 57 2.95 6.76 10.41
CA GLY A 57 4.07 7.43 9.78
C GLY A 57 4.66 6.76 8.55
N TYR A 58 3.93 5.85 7.93
CA TYR A 58 4.39 5.18 6.71
C TYR A 58 3.96 5.90 5.44
N LEU A 59 2.98 6.79 5.56
CA LEU A 59 2.38 7.45 4.41
C LEU A 59 2.02 8.87 4.79
N ASP A 60 2.08 9.77 3.84
CA ASP A 60 1.56 11.12 3.96
C ASP A 60 1.01 11.53 2.60
N HIS A 61 0.28 12.62 2.54
CA HIS A 61 -0.23 13.12 1.26
C HIS A 61 -0.36 14.62 1.26
N ILE A 62 -0.35 15.17 0.05
CA ILE A 62 -0.72 16.56 -0.20
C ILE A 62 -1.90 16.56 -1.17
N ARG A 63 -2.68 17.64 -1.10
CA ARG A 63 -3.78 17.83 -2.02
C ARG A 63 -3.29 18.56 -3.25
N ASP A 64 -3.54 18.00 -4.41
CA ASP A 64 -3.21 18.60 -5.70
C ASP A 64 -4.48 18.66 -6.54
N GLY A 65 -5.14 19.82 -6.52
CA GLY A 65 -6.45 19.94 -7.13
C GLY A 65 -7.46 19.05 -6.46
N ARG A 66 -8.03 18.13 -7.22
CA ARG A 66 -9.01 17.16 -6.70
C ARG A 66 -8.39 15.83 -6.31
N ARG A 67 -7.08 15.72 -6.41
CA ARG A 67 -6.37 14.49 -6.12
C ARG A 67 -5.50 14.61 -4.89
N ASN A 68 -5.35 13.51 -4.20
CA ASN A 68 -4.29 13.35 -3.22
C ASN A 68 -3.08 12.77 -3.92
N VAL A 69 -1.91 13.29 -3.60
CA VAL A 69 -0.64 12.74 -4.05
C VAL A 69 0.08 12.24 -2.81
N TYR A 70 0.36 10.95 -2.79
CA TYR A 70 0.87 10.27 -1.61
C TYR A 70 2.39 10.19 -1.62
N LYS A 71 2.96 10.23 -0.42
CA LYS A 71 4.38 10.01 -0.21
C LYS A 71 4.55 8.81 0.71
N VAL A 72 5.30 7.83 0.24
CA VAL A 72 5.63 6.63 1.02
C VAL A 72 6.96 6.86 1.71
N PHE A 73 7.00 6.66 3.03
CA PHE A 73 8.22 6.78 3.81
C PHE A 73 8.96 5.44 3.80
N SER A 74 9.69 5.20 2.72
CA SER A 74 10.26 3.90 2.42
C SER A 74 11.40 3.48 3.35
N ARG A 75 11.99 4.43 4.07
CA ARG A 75 13.10 4.12 4.99
C ARG A 75 12.65 3.69 6.37
N LYS A 76 11.34 3.62 6.60
CA LYS A 76 10.83 3.11 7.86
C LYS A 76 10.97 1.60 7.95
N PRO A 77 11.32 1.08 9.13
CA PRO A 77 11.42 -0.36 9.31
C PRO A 77 10.03 -1.01 9.29
N LEU A 78 9.99 -2.27 8.91
CA LEU A 78 8.78 -3.07 9.04
C LEU A 78 8.46 -3.25 10.52
N ARG A 79 7.21 -3.55 10.84
CA ARG A 79 6.71 -3.36 12.21
C ARG A 79 6.97 -4.52 13.15
N HIS A 80 6.83 -5.74 12.66
CA HIS A 80 6.96 -6.90 13.52
C HIS A 80 8.42 -7.19 13.85
N CYS A 81 8.69 -7.70 15.05
CA CYS A 81 10.07 -7.96 15.48
C CYS A 81 10.79 -8.99 14.60
N ILE A 82 10.05 -9.85 13.92
CA ILE A 82 10.65 -10.81 12.99
C ILE A 82 11.17 -10.12 11.75
N GLU A 83 10.63 -8.97 11.38
CA GLU A 83 10.88 -8.32 10.10
C GLU A 83 11.51 -6.94 10.21
N ASN A 84 11.64 -6.37 11.43
CA ASN A 84 12.01 -4.96 11.58
C ASN A 84 13.48 -4.66 11.28
N HIS A 85 14.27 -5.66 10.94
CA HIS A 85 15.61 -5.47 10.39
C HIS A 85 15.57 -5.08 8.91
N ARG A 86 14.37 -5.10 8.30
CA ARG A 86 14.14 -4.68 6.92
C ARG A 86 13.24 -3.46 6.89
N GLN A 87 13.34 -2.69 5.82
CA GLN A 87 12.57 -1.46 5.62
C GLN A 87 11.50 -1.67 4.57
N VAL A 88 10.52 -0.77 4.55
CA VAL A 88 9.50 -0.74 3.49
C VAL A 88 10.16 -0.73 2.11
N HIS A 89 11.29 -0.01 1.97
CA HIS A 89 12.05 0.03 0.72
C HIS A 89 12.41 -1.35 0.20
N ASP A 90 12.74 -2.28 1.08
CA ASP A 90 13.10 -3.64 0.68
C ASP A 90 11.92 -4.35 0.01
N LEU A 91 10.72 -4.17 0.55
CA LEU A 91 9.51 -4.73 -0.05
C LEU A 91 9.21 -4.06 -1.39
N ILE A 92 9.35 -2.75 -1.47
CA ILE A 92 9.12 -2.02 -2.72
C ILE A 92 10.04 -2.55 -3.81
N GLN A 93 11.32 -2.72 -3.50
CA GLN A 93 12.28 -3.24 -4.46
C GLN A 93 11.95 -4.66 -4.88
N LEU A 94 11.53 -5.48 -3.93
CA LEU A 94 11.22 -6.88 -4.20
C LEU A 94 9.97 -7.03 -5.09
N ILE A 95 8.94 -6.25 -4.83
CA ILE A 95 7.62 -6.44 -5.45
C ILE A 95 7.46 -5.60 -6.72
N ASN A 96 7.85 -4.33 -6.67
CA ASN A 96 7.60 -3.41 -7.79
C ASN A 96 8.64 -3.47 -8.89
N ARG A 97 9.76 -4.05 -8.60
CA ARG A 97 10.83 -4.15 -9.58
C ARG A 97 10.59 -5.36 -10.47
N ALA A 98 10.36 -5.10 -11.72
CA ALA A 98 10.09 -6.16 -12.68
C ALA A 98 11.36 -6.91 -13.07
#